data_eae78ac0e9e5aa6a8341e0ffe2b5ab15
#
_entry.id   eae78ac0e9e5aa6a8341e0ffe2b5ab15
#
_cell.length_a   1.000
_cell.length_b   1.000
_cell.length_c   1.000
_cell.angle_alpha   90.00
_cell.angle_beta   90.00
_cell.angle_gamma   90.00
#
_symmetry.space_group_name_H-M   'P 1'
#
loop_
_entity.id
_entity.type
_entity.pdbx_description
1 polymer ?
#
loop_
_entity_poly.entity_id
_entity_poly.type
_entity_poly.pdbx_seq_one_letter_code
_entity_poly.pdbx_strand_id
1 'polypeptide(L)'
;MTNLAQSSKLKAQSSKLKVLFSYIKYRFKSQGKFRLHSPFVYDFYEDVLDKMNHENWRGELESRLDFFLSNKRDVFLEDDGVIIKYDIHRSKGNEKEWNEMIKNDDVKLSIDCYRFGLLFNMERKEKQHFILKF
;
A
#
# COMPACT_ATOMS: atom_id res chain seq x y z
N MET A 1 -34.03 -27.66 -0.83
CA MET A 1 -33.55 -26.76 -1.89
C MET A 1 -32.98 -25.50 -1.28
N THR A 2 -31.69 -25.27 -1.48
CA THR A 2 -31.05 -24.02 -1.06
C THR A 2 -31.51 -22.89 -1.98
N ASN A 3 -32.11 -21.88 -1.41
CA ASN A 3 -32.55 -20.70 -2.10
C ASN A 3 -31.32 -19.92 -2.63
N LEU A 4 -31.34 -19.46 -3.88
CA LEU A 4 -30.27 -18.66 -4.48
C LEU A 4 -29.88 -17.45 -3.63
N ALA A 5 -30.84 -16.83 -2.94
CA ALA A 5 -30.58 -15.72 -2.04
C ALA A 5 -29.71 -16.10 -0.82
N GLN A 6 -29.87 -17.31 -0.29
CA GLN A 6 -29.05 -17.80 0.82
C GLN A 6 -27.61 -18.09 0.37
N SER A 7 -27.43 -18.65 -0.82
CA SER A 7 -26.11 -18.89 -1.40
C SER A 7 -25.35 -17.58 -1.63
N SER A 8 -26.01 -16.53 -2.13
CA SER A 8 -25.43 -15.20 -2.28
C SER A 8 -25.01 -14.58 -0.95
N LYS A 9 -25.82 -14.69 0.11
CA LYS A 9 -25.51 -14.19 1.45
C LYS A 9 -24.31 -14.90 2.04
N LEU A 10 -24.20 -16.22 1.90
CA LEU A 10 -23.05 -17.00 2.39
C LEU A 10 -21.77 -16.62 1.67
N LYS A 11 -21.81 -16.41 0.38
CA LYS A 11 -20.64 -15.93 -0.40
C LYS A 11 -20.19 -14.54 0.02
N ALA A 12 -21.14 -13.62 0.26
CA ALA A 12 -20.82 -12.27 0.72
C ALA A 12 -20.19 -12.29 2.13
N GLN A 13 -20.69 -13.11 3.05
CA GLN A 13 -20.10 -13.27 4.38
C GLN A 13 -18.70 -13.86 4.32
N SER A 14 -18.47 -14.88 3.49
CA SER A 14 -17.15 -15.48 3.30
C SER A 14 -16.15 -14.46 2.74
N SER A 15 -16.56 -13.61 1.81
CA SER A 15 -15.74 -12.54 1.26
C SER A 15 -15.38 -11.51 2.32
N LYS A 16 -16.32 -11.09 3.17
CA LYS A 16 -16.08 -10.16 4.28
C LYS A 16 -15.12 -10.73 5.31
N LEU A 17 -15.23 -12.01 5.63
CA LEU A 17 -14.30 -12.70 6.55
C LEU A 17 -12.89 -12.74 5.98
N LYS A 18 -12.73 -13.00 4.69
CA LYS A 18 -11.42 -12.99 4.04
C LYS A 18 -10.75 -11.63 4.09
N VAL A 19 -11.50 -10.56 3.86
CA VAL A 19 -11.00 -9.18 3.96
C VAL A 19 -10.59 -8.88 5.41
N LEU A 20 -11.36 -9.30 6.40
CA LEU A 20 -11.04 -9.13 7.81
C LEU A 20 -9.75 -9.87 8.18
N PHE A 21 -9.58 -11.13 7.76
CA PHE A 21 -8.35 -11.88 8.01
C PHE A 21 -7.14 -11.23 7.33
N SER A 22 -7.28 -10.74 6.11
CA SER A 22 -6.22 -10.02 5.42
C SER A 22 -5.80 -8.77 6.20
N TYR A 23 -6.76 -8.00 6.73
CA TYR A 23 -6.49 -6.82 7.56
C TYR A 23 -5.77 -7.18 8.86
N ILE A 24 -6.19 -8.25 9.53
CA ILE A 24 -5.55 -8.73 10.76
C ILE A 24 -4.10 -9.11 10.48
N LYS A 25 -3.83 -9.88 9.42
CA LYS A 25 -2.46 -10.22 9.02
C LYS A 25 -1.62 -8.97 8.75
N TYR A 26 -2.18 -8.00 8.07
CA TYR A 26 -1.54 -6.72 7.81
C TYR A 26 -1.14 -6.02 9.10
N ARG A 27 -2.05 -5.94 10.07
CA ARG A 27 -1.79 -5.29 11.37
C ARG A 27 -0.64 -5.93 12.11
N PHE A 28 -0.49 -7.25 12.03
CA PHE A 28 0.63 -7.95 12.66
C PHE A 28 1.96 -7.73 11.94
N LYS A 29 1.95 -7.66 10.61
CA LYS A 29 3.16 -7.51 9.78
C LYS A 29 3.58 -6.05 9.60
N SER A 30 2.65 -5.10 9.74
CA SER A 30 2.93 -3.70 9.47
C SER A 30 3.83 -3.06 10.54
N GLN A 31 4.62 -2.09 10.10
CA GLN A 31 5.54 -1.34 10.95
C GLN A 31 5.02 0.07 11.19
N GLY A 32 5.11 0.53 12.44
CA GLY A 32 4.95 1.93 12.78
C GLY A 32 6.24 2.70 12.49
N LYS A 33 6.16 4.01 12.46
CA LYS A 33 7.31 4.87 12.09
C LYS A 33 8.56 4.66 12.94
N PHE A 34 8.41 4.30 14.22
CA PHE A 34 9.53 4.09 15.13
C PHE A 34 10.35 2.81 14.87
N ARG A 35 9.84 1.91 14.02
CA ARG A 35 10.54 0.68 13.62
C ARG A 35 11.18 0.77 12.23
N LEU A 36 11.04 1.91 11.57
CA LEU A 36 11.55 2.10 10.21
C LEU A 36 13.02 2.53 10.26
N HIS A 37 13.86 1.81 9.52
CA HIS A 37 15.28 2.12 9.38
C HIS A 37 15.62 2.82 8.07
N SER A 38 14.66 2.99 7.17
CA SER A 38 14.83 3.74 5.92
C SER A 38 14.45 5.21 6.14
N PRO A 39 15.37 6.16 6.01
CA PRO A 39 15.05 7.59 6.16
C PRO A 39 13.97 8.06 5.20
N PHE A 40 14.00 7.60 3.94
CA PHE A 40 12.98 7.96 2.95
C PHE A 40 11.60 7.46 3.36
N VAL A 41 11.49 6.21 3.78
CA VAL A 41 10.22 5.60 4.19
C VAL A 41 9.73 6.20 5.50
N TYR A 42 10.62 6.51 6.43
CA TYR A 42 10.27 7.20 7.67
C TYR A 42 9.67 8.58 7.38
N ASP A 43 10.33 9.36 6.52
CA ASP A 43 9.85 10.68 6.14
C ASP A 43 8.50 10.60 5.41
N PHE A 44 8.33 9.61 4.55
CA PHE A 44 7.05 9.34 3.90
C PHE A 44 5.95 9.07 4.93
N TYR A 45 6.24 8.24 5.92
CA TYR A 45 5.27 7.94 6.98
C TYR A 45 4.86 9.21 7.72
N GLU A 46 5.83 9.99 8.14
CA GLU A 46 5.60 11.20 8.93
C GLU A 46 4.94 12.33 8.11
N ASP A 47 5.40 12.54 6.89
CA ASP A 47 4.95 13.67 6.07
C ASP A 47 3.67 13.38 5.27
N VAL A 48 3.38 12.14 4.98
CA VAL A 48 2.21 11.74 4.19
C VAL A 48 1.20 10.96 5.03
N LEU A 49 1.58 9.80 5.56
CA LEU A 49 0.63 8.92 6.24
C LEU A 49 0.06 9.53 7.51
N ASP A 50 0.91 10.07 8.37
CA ASP A 50 0.47 10.65 9.65
C ASP A 50 -0.40 11.90 9.48
N LYS A 51 -0.28 12.57 8.35
CA LYS A 51 -1.03 13.81 8.07
C LYS A 51 -2.33 13.60 7.31
N MET A 52 -2.54 12.41 6.77
CA MET A 52 -3.77 12.11 6.05
C MET A 52 -4.91 11.76 7.01
N ASN A 53 -6.11 12.30 6.70
CA ASN A 53 -7.34 11.89 7.38
C ASN A 53 -7.77 10.53 6.85
N HIS A 54 -8.01 9.56 7.75
CA HIS A 54 -8.45 8.21 7.38
C HIS A 54 -9.78 8.17 6.63
N GLU A 55 -10.62 9.18 6.76
CA GLU A 55 -11.89 9.27 6.04
C GLU A 55 -11.71 9.79 4.62
N ASN A 56 -10.76 10.69 4.39
CA ASN A 56 -10.55 11.41 3.12
C ASN A 56 -9.21 11.08 2.45
N TRP A 57 -8.53 10.03 2.88
CA TRP A 57 -7.18 9.70 2.43
C TRP A 57 -7.07 9.59 0.91
N ARG A 58 -8.08 9.02 0.27
CA ARG A 58 -8.06 8.76 -1.17
C ARG A 58 -8.02 10.05 -2.00
N GLY A 59 -8.69 11.11 -1.54
CA GLY A 59 -8.65 12.41 -2.18
C GLY A 59 -7.39 13.22 -1.89
N GLU A 60 -6.68 12.91 -0.80
CA GLU A 60 -5.50 13.65 -0.37
C GLU A 60 -4.18 13.01 -0.82
N LEU A 61 -4.18 11.70 -1.09
CA LEU A 61 -2.96 10.93 -1.28
C LEU A 61 -2.08 11.47 -2.42
N GLU A 62 -2.64 11.69 -3.59
CA GLU A 62 -1.86 12.13 -4.75
C GLU A 62 -1.19 13.47 -4.51
N SER A 63 -1.92 14.45 -3.99
CA SER A 63 -1.38 15.78 -3.75
C SER A 63 -0.32 15.78 -2.65
N ARG A 64 -0.52 15.03 -1.59
CA ARG A 64 0.47 14.91 -0.50
C ARG A 64 1.72 14.17 -0.97
N LEU A 65 1.55 13.14 -1.79
CA LEU A 65 2.66 12.39 -2.36
C LEU A 65 3.47 13.27 -3.32
N ASP A 66 2.81 14.01 -4.21
CA ASP A 66 3.48 14.93 -5.13
C ASP A 66 4.28 15.99 -4.38
N PHE A 67 3.71 16.56 -3.34
CA PHE A 67 4.41 17.55 -2.50
C PHE A 67 5.63 16.93 -1.81
N PHE A 68 5.45 15.72 -1.24
CA PHE A 68 6.54 14.99 -0.59
C PHE A 68 7.69 14.71 -1.56
N LEU A 69 7.39 14.17 -2.74
CA LEU A 69 8.40 13.83 -3.73
C LEU A 69 9.12 15.04 -4.29
N SER A 70 8.42 16.16 -4.46
CA SER A 70 9.06 17.40 -4.92
C SER A 70 10.08 17.95 -3.93
N ASN A 71 9.93 17.66 -2.63
CA ASN A 71 10.88 18.02 -1.58
C ASN A 71 12.01 16.99 -1.41
N LYS A 72 11.98 15.86 -2.12
CA LYS A 72 12.95 14.77 -2.02
C LYS A 72 13.79 14.60 -3.28
N ARG A 73 14.06 15.70 -3.99
CA ARG A 73 14.84 15.67 -5.24
C ARG A 73 16.25 15.10 -5.08
N ASP A 74 16.82 15.17 -3.90
CA ASP A 74 18.15 14.59 -3.61
C ASP A 74 18.16 13.06 -3.64
N VAL A 75 17.02 12.44 -3.36
CA VAL A 75 16.85 10.99 -3.24
C VAL A 75 15.98 10.44 -4.36
N PHE A 76 15.01 11.23 -4.82
CA PHE A 76 14.07 10.87 -5.87
C PHE A 76 14.27 11.79 -7.07
N LEU A 77 14.75 11.24 -8.18
CA LEU A 77 15.01 12.00 -9.41
C LEU A 77 13.70 12.29 -10.15
N GLU A 78 13.66 13.37 -10.96
CA GLU A 78 12.46 13.75 -11.73
C GLU A 78 11.99 12.63 -12.67
N ASP A 79 12.93 11.85 -13.20
CA ASP A 79 12.62 10.74 -14.11
C ASP A 79 12.23 9.46 -13.38
N ASP A 80 12.33 9.42 -12.05
CA ASP A 80 11.89 8.28 -11.27
C ASP A 80 10.36 8.20 -11.24
N GLY A 81 9.83 7.03 -11.54
CA GLY A 81 8.39 6.79 -11.57
C GLY A 81 7.85 6.36 -10.21
N VAL A 82 6.64 6.80 -9.90
CA VAL A 82 5.86 6.27 -8.81
C VAL A 82 4.49 5.83 -9.32
N ILE A 83 4.05 4.66 -8.88
CA ILE A 83 2.73 4.12 -9.22
C ILE A 83 1.94 3.94 -7.93
N ILE A 84 0.73 4.48 -7.90
CA ILE A 84 -0.22 4.26 -6.81
C ILE A 84 -1.18 3.16 -7.26
N LYS A 85 -1.27 2.08 -6.47
CA LYS A 85 -2.23 1.01 -6.70
C LYS A 85 -3.23 0.99 -5.57
N TYR A 86 -4.50 1.21 -5.88
CA TYR A 86 -5.57 1.21 -4.88
C TYR A 86 -6.12 -0.19 -4.65
N ASP A 87 -6.66 -0.41 -3.46
CA ASP A 87 -7.42 -1.61 -3.09
C ASP A 87 -6.62 -2.91 -3.27
N ILE A 88 -5.34 -2.90 -2.94
CA ILE A 88 -4.41 -4.03 -3.18
C ILE A 88 -4.78 -5.31 -2.44
N HIS A 89 -5.50 -5.22 -1.33
CA HIS A 89 -5.92 -6.39 -0.53
C HIS A 89 -7.43 -6.62 -0.57
N ARG A 90 -8.14 -5.95 -1.47
CA ARG A 90 -9.61 -6.04 -1.54
C ARG A 90 -10.12 -7.40 -2.02
N SER A 91 -9.35 -8.09 -2.86
CA SER A 91 -9.67 -9.41 -3.38
C SER A 91 -8.40 -10.23 -3.59
N LYS A 92 -8.55 -11.54 -3.75
CA LYS A 92 -7.41 -12.42 -4.10
C LYS A 92 -6.77 -12.03 -5.42
N GLY A 93 -7.59 -11.61 -6.40
CA GLY A 93 -7.09 -11.15 -7.69
C GLY A 93 -6.27 -9.88 -7.56
N ASN A 94 -6.72 -8.92 -6.75
CA ASN A 94 -5.97 -7.70 -6.49
C ASN A 94 -4.66 -7.98 -5.76
N GLU A 95 -4.66 -8.88 -4.77
CA GLU A 95 -3.44 -9.27 -4.05
C GLU A 95 -2.43 -9.96 -4.98
N LYS A 96 -2.91 -10.84 -5.85
CA LYS A 96 -2.05 -11.51 -6.84
C LYS A 96 -1.41 -10.50 -7.78
N GLU A 97 -2.18 -9.57 -8.30
CA GLU A 97 -1.70 -8.49 -9.17
C GLU A 97 -0.64 -7.64 -8.45
N TRP A 98 -0.91 -7.23 -7.20
CA TRP A 98 0.02 -6.48 -6.37
C TRP A 98 1.34 -7.24 -6.17
N ASN A 99 1.26 -8.52 -5.80
CA ASN A 99 2.44 -9.35 -5.59
C ASN A 99 3.26 -9.53 -6.87
N GLU A 100 2.62 -9.64 -8.03
CA GLU A 100 3.31 -9.71 -9.31
C GLU A 100 4.01 -8.38 -9.65
N MET A 101 3.38 -7.25 -9.37
CA MET A 101 3.97 -5.92 -9.57
C MET A 101 5.22 -5.72 -8.70
N ILE A 102 5.18 -6.17 -7.44
CA ILE A 102 6.33 -6.08 -6.51
C ILE A 102 7.53 -6.86 -7.05
N LYS A 103 7.30 -7.98 -7.73
CA LYS A 103 8.37 -8.84 -8.27
C LYS A 103 9.07 -8.27 -9.50
N ASN A 104 8.52 -7.24 -10.12
CA ASN A 104 9.13 -6.61 -11.28
C ASN A 104 10.49 -6.01 -10.89
N ASP A 105 11.53 -6.30 -11.68
CA ASP A 105 12.90 -5.87 -11.39
C ASP A 105 13.08 -4.35 -11.41
N ASP A 106 12.21 -3.63 -12.12
CA ASP A 106 12.23 -2.16 -12.16
C ASP A 106 11.67 -1.53 -10.89
N VAL A 107 10.95 -2.29 -10.07
CA VAL A 107 10.43 -1.83 -8.78
C VAL A 107 11.50 -2.03 -7.72
N LYS A 108 12.11 -0.95 -7.27
CA LYS A 108 13.17 -0.97 -6.26
C LYS A 108 12.65 -0.76 -4.84
N LEU A 109 11.54 -0.07 -4.70
CA LEU A 109 10.89 0.16 -3.42
C LEU A 109 9.39 -0.06 -3.58
N SER A 110 8.80 -0.85 -2.71
CA SER A 110 7.35 -1.03 -2.61
C SER A 110 6.89 -0.80 -1.19
N ILE A 111 5.77 -0.11 -1.05
CA ILE A 111 5.17 0.22 0.26
C ILE A 111 3.71 -0.22 0.25
N ASP A 112 3.37 -1.13 1.16
CA ASP A 112 2.02 -1.64 1.37
C ASP A 112 1.40 -0.92 2.56
N CYS A 113 0.38 -0.11 2.30
CA CYS A 113 -0.39 0.59 3.33
C CYS A 113 -1.81 0.01 3.48
N TYR A 114 -2.01 -1.23 3.09
CA TYR A 114 -3.22 -2.01 3.09
C TYR A 114 -4.27 -1.54 2.09
N ARG A 115 -4.79 -0.32 2.21
CA ARG A 115 -5.82 0.23 1.31
C ARG A 115 -5.24 0.68 -0.02
N PHE A 116 -3.95 0.93 -0.05
CA PHE A 116 -3.22 1.28 -1.25
C PHE A 116 -1.77 0.82 -1.12
N GLY A 117 -1.11 0.71 -2.25
CA GLY A 117 0.31 0.42 -2.33
C GLY A 117 1.02 1.40 -3.22
N LEU A 118 2.30 1.61 -2.98
CA LEU A 118 3.16 2.47 -3.76
C LEU A 118 4.31 1.66 -4.33
N LEU A 119 4.60 1.88 -5.61
CA LEU A 119 5.73 1.30 -6.30
C LEU A 119 6.63 2.42 -6.80
N PHE A 120 7.89 2.38 -6.40
CA PHE A 120 8.88 3.37 -6.80
C PHE A 120 9.94 2.72 -7.69
N ASN A 121 10.15 3.32 -8.85
CA ASN A 121 11.31 3.04 -9.69
C ASN A 121 12.35 4.12 -9.39
N MET A 122 13.19 3.87 -8.41
CA MET A 122 14.22 4.79 -7.98
C MET A 122 15.57 4.08 -7.93
N GLU A 123 16.65 4.84 -8.03
CA GLU A 123 18.00 4.28 -7.97
C GLU A 123 18.31 3.78 -6.56
N ARG A 124 18.32 2.48 -6.38
CA ARG A 124 18.70 1.79 -5.14
C ARG A 124 19.49 0.54 -5.46
N LYS A 125 20.46 0.23 -4.59
CA LYS A 125 21.27 -0.99 -4.75
C LYS A 125 20.48 -2.25 -4.45
N GLU A 126 19.56 -2.20 -3.48
CA GLU A 126 18.77 -3.33 -3.03
C GLU A 126 17.29 -3.05 -3.16
N LYS A 127 16.55 -4.06 -3.58
CA LYS A 127 15.11 -4.05 -3.62
C LYS A 127 14.56 -4.19 -2.20
N GLN A 128 13.66 -3.27 -1.81
CA GLN A 128 13.07 -3.25 -0.48
C GLN A 128 11.55 -3.19 -0.55
N HIS A 129 10.91 -3.88 0.38
CA HIS A 129 9.46 -3.89 0.54
C HIS A 129 9.10 -3.57 1.99
N PHE A 130 8.19 -2.62 2.18
CA PHE A 130 7.72 -2.21 3.51
C PHE A 130 6.21 -2.38 3.62
N ILE A 131 5.76 -2.80 4.79
CA ILE A 131 4.35 -2.86 5.14
C ILE A 131 4.15 -1.87 6.30
N LEU A 132 3.40 -0.81 6.05
CA LEU A 132 3.24 0.30 7.01
C LEU A 132 1.84 0.31 7.60
N LYS A 133 1.75 0.70 8.87
CA LYS A 133 0.47 0.94 9.53
C LYS A 133 -0.16 2.24 9.03
N PHE A 134 -1.40 2.13 8.63
CA PHE A 134 -2.18 3.28 8.16
C PHE A 134 -3.60 3.28 8.70
#